data_b5f720bdbbda00bde1ca00ba765995e0
#
_entry.id   b5f720bdbbda00bde1ca00ba765995e0
#
_cell.length_a   1.000
_cell.length_b   1.000
_cell.length_c   1.000
_cell.angle_alpha   90.00
_cell.angle_beta   90.00
_cell.angle_gamma   90.00
#
_symmetry.space_group_name_H-M   'P 1'
#
loop_
_entity.id
_entity.type
_entity.pdbx_description
1 polymer ?
#
loop_
_entity_poly.entity_id
_entity_poly.type
_entity_poly.pdbx_seq_one_letter_code
_entity_poly.pdbx_strand_id
1 'polypeptide(L)'
;MSLAVSTHYADRLVGSVERYGISDFASFLKNTEAYRRDNRRAEYGDERDPKMQAVFKRIAPLANVAKITKPMLVMQGANDPRVPKSESDQVVAGIRANGVQTWYVVFADEGHGFLKKPNNDLRREVETVFLRKLFSPPRAVGESG
;
A
#
# COMPACT_ATOMS: atom_id res chain seq x y z
N MET A 1 6.02 -2.66 -5.66
CA MET A 1 6.17 -1.85 -6.91
C MET A 1 5.25 -0.63 -6.91
N SER A 2 3.92 -0.75 -6.77
CA SER A 2 2.97 0.40 -6.82
C SER A 2 3.30 1.53 -5.85
N LEU A 3 3.66 1.26 -4.61
CA LEU A 3 4.08 2.30 -3.66
C LEU A 3 5.31 3.08 -4.15
N ALA A 4 6.34 2.40 -4.66
CA ALA A 4 7.53 3.06 -5.19
C ALA A 4 7.22 3.94 -6.41
N VAL A 5 6.38 3.46 -7.32
CA VAL A 5 5.94 4.26 -8.48
C VAL A 5 5.11 5.47 -8.02
N SER A 6 4.25 5.32 -7.02
CA SER A 6 3.44 6.42 -6.47
C SER A 6 4.27 7.48 -5.77
N THR A 7 5.46 7.14 -5.23
CA THR A 7 6.37 8.11 -4.61
C THR A 7 7.29 8.81 -5.62
N HIS A 8 7.70 8.13 -6.68
CA HIS A 8 8.71 8.66 -7.61
C HIS A 8 8.13 9.21 -8.92
N TYR A 9 6.91 8.81 -9.27
CA TYR A 9 6.27 9.15 -10.56
C TYR A 9 4.80 9.58 -10.37
N ALA A 10 4.48 10.23 -9.25
CA ALA A 10 3.10 10.63 -8.92
C ALA A 10 2.47 11.53 -10.00
N ASP A 11 3.25 12.39 -10.63
CA ASP A 11 2.83 13.28 -11.72
C ASP A 11 2.37 12.53 -12.98
N ARG A 12 2.82 11.30 -13.16
CA ARG A 12 2.46 10.44 -14.29
C ARG A 12 1.28 9.51 -14.03
N LEU A 13 0.68 9.60 -12.83
CA LEU A 13 -0.41 8.74 -12.40
C LEU A 13 -1.69 9.56 -12.18
N VAL A 14 -2.83 8.94 -12.45
CA VAL A 14 -4.15 9.44 -12.01
C VAL A 14 -4.56 8.87 -10.65
N GLY A 15 -3.99 7.75 -10.27
CA GLY A 15 -4.19 7.04 -9.00
C GLY A 15 -3.48 5.71 -9.02
N SER A 16 -3.56 4.95 -7.94
CA SER A 16 -2.92 3.64 -7.85
C SER A 16 -3.73 2.64 -7.02
N VAL A 17 -3.52 1.36 -7.31
CA VAL A 17 -4.02 0.23 -6.53
C VAL A 17 -2.84 -0.52 -5.96
N GLU A 18 -2.83 -0.68 -4.66
CA GLU A 18 -1.78 -1.34 -3.90
C GLU A 18 -2.33 -2.56 -3.17
N ARG A 19 -1.57 -3.66 -3.18
CA ARG A 19 -1.88 -4.90 -2.46
C ARG A 19 -0.62 -5.46 -1.84
N TYR A 20 -0.64 -5.65 -0.51
CA TYR A 20 0.44 -6.28 0.26
C TYR A 20 1.79 -5.55 0.16
N GLY A 21 1.80 -4.24 0.02
CA GLY A 21 3.02 -3.47 -0.17
C GLY A 21 3.82 -3.31 1.12
N ILE A 22 5.12 -3.40 0.98
CA ILE A 22 6.06 -3.04 2.04
C ILE A 22 6.19 -1.52 2.02
N SER A 23 5.80 -0.87 3.11
CA SER A 23 5.88 0.58 3.25
C SER A 23 7.21 1.04 3.83
N ASP A 24 7.81 0.22 4.71
CA ASP A 24 9.12 0.45 5.30
C ASP A 24 9.85 -0.88 5.49
N PHE A 25 11.04 -1.02 4.90
CA PHE A 25 11.80 -2.27 4.96
C PHE A 25 12.29 -2.60 6.36
N ALA A 26 12.59 -1.60 7.19
CA ALA A 26 13.06 -1.85 8.55
C ALA A 26 11.93 -2.37 9.43
N SER A 27 10.73 -1.77 9.38
CA SER A 27 9.56 -2.26 10.12
C SER A 27 9.09 -3.62 9.60
N PHE A 28 9.10 -3.82 8.28
CA PHE A 28 8.78 -5.10 7.66
C PHE A 28 9.68 -6.23 8.15
N LEU A 29 11.01 -6.03 8.13
CA LEU A 29 11.98 -7.05 8.57
C LEU A 29 11.88 -7.35 10.06
N LYS A 30 11.51 -6.37 10.89
CA LYS A 30 11.27 -6.58 12.32
C LYS A 30 10.00 -7.39 12.58
N ASN A 31 8.93 -7.13 11.83
CA ASN A 31 7.58 -7.60 12.10
C ASN A 31 7.15 -8.81 11.26
N THR A 32 7.91 -9.17 10.21
CA THR A 32 7.64 -10.39 9.45
C THR A 32 7.86 -11.63 10.32
N GLU A 33 7.20 -12.73 9.98
CA GLU A 33 7.31 -13.98 10.70
C GLU A 33 8.77 -14.44 10.88
N ALA A 34 9.12 -14.90 12.08
CA ALA A 34 10.51 -15.19 12.46
C ALA A 34 11.20 -16.17 11.50
N TYR A 35 10.47 -17.22 11.05
CA TYR A 35 11.01 -18.23 10.13
C TYR A 35 11.31 -17.70 8.72
N ARG A 36 10.78 -16.50 8.38
CA ARG A 36 11.03 -15.85 7.09
C ARG A 36 12.13 -14.80 7.16
N ARG A 37 12.42 -14.30 8.34
CA ARG A 37 13.24 -13.09 8.54
C ARG A 37 14.62 -13.19 7.92
N ASP A 38 15.33 -14.31 8.14
CA ASP A 38 16.68 -14.47 7.62
C ASP A 38 16.71 -14.57 6.09
N ASN A 39 15.73 -15.25 5.50
CA ASN A 39 15.58 -15.26 4.05
C ASN A 39 15.30 -13.85 3.48
N ARG A 40 14.51 -13.06 4.20
CA ARG A 40 14.21 -11.68 3.80
C ARG A 40 15.41 -10.75 3.98
N ARG A 41 16.24 -10.95 5.00
CA ARG A 41 17.50 -10.24 5.16
C ARG A 41 18.47 -10.54 4.02
N ALA A 42 18.55 -11.78 3.57
CA ALA A 42 19.36 -12.15 2.41
C ALA A 42 18.85 -11.51 1.11
N GLU A 43 17.54 -11.32 0.97
CA GLU A 43 16.89 -10.75 -0.22
C GLU A 43 16.96 -9.21 -0.26
N TYR A 44 16.67 -8.54 0.86
CA TYR A 44 16.54 -7.08 0.93
C TYR A 44 17.70 -6.37 1.60
N GLY A 45 18.51 -7.07 2.40
CA GLY A 45 19.52 -6.52 3.28
C GLY A 45 19.12 -6.61 4.76
N ASP A 46 20.10 -6.43 5.65
CA ASP A 46 19.92 -6.57 7.09
C ASP A 46 19.56 -5.23 7.74
N GLU A 47 18.39 -5.16 8.39
CA GLU A 47 17.92 -3.96 9.09
C GLU A 47 18.78 -3.59 10.31
N ARG A 48 19.69 -4.46 10.72
CA ARG A 48 20.65 -4.22 11.81
C ARG A 48 21.92 -3.50 11.34
N ASP A 49 22.22 -3.56 10.03
CA ASP A 49 23.37 -2.86 9.45
C ASP A 49 23.05 -1.37 9.27
N PRO A 50 23.82 -0.45 9.89
CA PRO A 50 23.61 0.99 9.75
C PRO A 50 23.64 1.50 8.30
N LYS A 51 24.45 0.87 7.44
CA LYS A 51 24.50 1.23 6.01
C LYS A 51 23.18 0.87 5.31
N MET A 52 22.62 -0.30 5.63
CA MET A 52 21.34 -0.73 5.10
C MET A 52 20.18 0.08 5.65
N GLN A 53 20.22 0.49 6.92
CA GLN A 53 19.21 1.40 7.48
C GLN A 53 19.15 2.73 6.71
N ALA A 54 20.28 3.30 6.33
CA ALA A 54 20.34 4.53 5.51
C ALA A 54 19.70 4.31 4.12
N VAL A 55 19.98 3.16 3.50
CA VAL A 55 19.36 2.78 2.21
C VAL A 55 17.85 2.61 2.37
N PHE A 56 17.40 1.84 3.37
CA PHE A 56 15.97 1.61 3.63
C PHE A 56 15.21 2.91 3.84
N LYS A 57 15.74 3.82 4.68
CA LYS A 57 15.13 5.14 4.89
C LYS A 57 14.99 5.93 3.59
N ARG A 58 15.99 5.89 2.72
CA ARG A 58 15.96 6.60 1.44
C ARG A 58 14.91 6.05 0.48
N ILE A 59 14.76 4.71 0.40
CA ILE A 59 13.88 4.05 -0.57
C ILE A 59 12.48 3.74 -0.02
N ALA A 60 12.29 3.78 1.31
CA ALA A 60 11.03 3.43 1.93
C ALA A 60 9.89 4.34 1.44
N PRO A 61 8.79 3.76 0.92
CA PRO A 61 7.60 4.54 0.57
C PRO A 61 7.07 5.39 1.72
N LEU A 62 7.12 4.88 2.96
CA LEU A 62 6.67 5.59 4.15
C LEU A 62 7.50 6.86 4.42
N ALA A 63 8.83 6.78 4.30
CA ALA A 63 9.70 7.95 4.44
C ALA A 63 9.48 8.99 3.33
N ASN A 64 8.92 8.58 2.20
CA ASN A 64 8.62 9.41 1.04
C ASN A 64 7.10 9.63 0.86
N VAL A 65 6.28 9.33 1.86
CA VAL A 65 4.82 9.33 1.76
C VAL A 65 4.24 10.68 1.34
N ALA A 66 4.90 11.78 1.70
CA ALA A 66 4.52 13.13 1.29
C ALA A 66 4.50 13.34 -0.24
N LYS A 67 5.21 12.48 -0.99
CA LYS A 67 5.22 12.50 -2.46
C LYS A 67 4.03 11.78 -3.08
N ILE A 68 3.27 11.02 -2.30
CA ILE A 68 2.05 10.36 -2.76
C ILE A 68 0.92 11.38 -2.75
N THR A 69 0.60 11.91 -3.91
CA THR A 69 -0.36 13.01 -4.10
C THR A 69 -1.61 12.59 -4.88
N LYS A 70 -1.64 11.35 -5.37
CA LYS A 70 -2.76 10.83 -6.16
C LYS A 70 -3.58 9.82 -5.38
N PRO A 71 -4.91 9.73 -5.65
CA PRO A 71 -5.78 8.77 -4.99
C PRO A 71 -5.22 7.34 -4.98
N MET A 72 -5.38 6.64 -3.87
CA MET A 72 -4.89 5.28 -3.72
C MET A 72 -5.94 4.36 -3.10
N LEU A 73 -6.07 3.17 -3.67
CA LEU A 73 -6.76 2.04 -3.06
C LEU A 73 -5.71 1.09 -2.48
N VAL A 74 -5.77 0.83 -1.18
CA VAL A 74 -4.91 -0.14 -0.47
C VAL A 74 -5.75 -1.31 -0.02
N MET A 75 -5.29 -2.53 -0.27
CA MET A 75 -5.98 -3.74 0.15
C MET A 75 -5.02 -4.71 0.85
N GLN A 76 -5.45 -5.23 2.01
CA GLN A 76 -4.62 -6.05 2.89
C GLN A 76 -5.42 -7.19 3.52
N GLY A 77 -4.82 -8.37 3.62
CA GLY A 77 -5.32 -9.45 4.47
C GLY A 77 -4.88 -9.24 5.93
N ALA A 78 -5.82 -9.36 6.87
CA ALA A 78 -5.49 -9.14 8.29
C ALA A 78 -4.51 -10.17 8.86
N ASN A 79 -4.52 -11.38 8.30
CA ASN A 79 -3.69 -12.51 8.74
C ASN A 79 -2.54 -12.80 7.76
N ASP A 80 -2.03 -11.80 7.07
CA ASP A 80 -0.94 -11.96 6.11
C ASP A 80 0.38 -12.31 6.84
N PRO A 81 0.93 -13.54 6.65
CA PRO A 81 2.16 -13.96 7.32
C PRO A 81 3.42 -13.47 6.60
N ARG A 82 3.29 -12.86 5.42
CA ARG A 82 4.41 -12.40 4.61
C ARG A 82 4.66 -10.92 4.81
N VAL A 83 3.60 -10.12 4.65
CA VAL A 83 3.63 -8.68 4.83
C VAL A 83 2.64 -8.31 5.93
N PRO A 84 3.12 -7.95 7.12
CA PRO A 84 2.25 -7.59 8.24
C PRO A 84 1.28 -6.47 7.87
N LYS A 85 0.04 -6.55 8.36
CA LYS A 85 -0.99 -5.53 8.16
C LYS A 85 -0.51 -4.13 8.57
N SER A 86 0.38 -4.04 9.56
CA SER A 86 0.98 -2.78 10.01
C SER A 86 1.68 -1.99 8.90
N GLU A 87 2.20 -2.67 7.86
CA GLU A 87 2.79 -1.99 6.70
C GLU A 87 1.74 -1.18 5.92
N SER A 88 0.56 -1.76 5.72
CA SER A 88 -0.56 -1.05 5.11
C SER A 88 -1.14 0.03 6.02
N ASP A 89 -1.28 -0.25 7.33
CA ASP A 89 -1.81 0.72 8.29
C ASP A 89 -0.99 2.02 8.29
N GLN A 90 0.34 1.91 8.37
CA GLN A 90 1.21 3.08 8.47
C GLN A 90 1.27 3.88 7.16
N VAL A 91 1.27 3.23 5.99
CA VAL A 91 1.25 3.97 4.73
C VAL A 91 -0.09 4.66 4.49
N VAL A 92 -1.21 4.01 4.82
CA VAL A 92 -2.54 4.60 4.72
C VAL A 92 -2.67 5.83 5.63
N ALA A 93 -2.19 5.73 6.87
CA ALA A 93 -2.17 6.87 7.79
C ALA A 93 -1.37 8.04 7.22
N GLY A 94 -0.19 7.77 6.67
CA GLY A 94 0.65 8.80 6.05
C GLY A 94 0.00 9.46 4.83
N ILE A 95 -0.62 8.68 3.93
CA ILE A 95 -1.29 9.20 2.74
C ILE A 95 -2.50 10.06 3.13
N ARG A 96 -3.29 9.62 4.11
CA ARG A 96 -4.44 10.39 4.63
C ARG A 96 -4.02 11.69 5.29
N ALA A 97 -2.89 11.70 6.00
CA ALA A 97 -2.32 12.92 6.58
C ALA A 97 -1.94 13.97 5.52
N ASN A 98 -1.65 13.55 4.28
CA ASN A 98 -1.42 14.44 3.14
C ASN A 98 -2.73 14.99 2.53
N GLY A 99 -3.90 14.65 3.06
CA GLY A 99 -5.20 15.02 2.49
C GLY A 99 -5.56 14.26 1.21
N VAL A 100 -4.86 13.18 0.89
CA VAL A 100 -5.10 12.41 -0.33
C VAL A 100 -6.23 11.41 -0.11
N GLN A 101 -7.14 11.31 -1.08
CA GLN A 101 -8.23 10.34 -1.07
C GLN A 101 -7.66 8.91 -1.04
N THR A 102 -7.92 8.20 0.06
CA THR A 102 -7.39 6.86 0.28
C THR A 102 -8.51 5.90 0.66
N TRP A 103 -8.72 4.88 -0.17
CA TRP A 103 -9.58 3.75 0.15
C TRP A 103 -8.73 2.67 0.80
N TYR A 104 -9.18 2.14 1.91
CA TYR A 104 -8.49 1.07 2.63
C TYR A 104 -9.44 -0.07 2.92
N VAL A 105 -9.16 -1.24 2.36
CA VAL A 105 -9.97 -2.46 2.53
C VAL A 105 -9.12 -3.52 3.21
N VAL A 106 -9.60 -3.99 4.36
CA VAL A 106 -8.97 -5.08 5.12
C VAL A 106 -9.89 -6.28 5.10
N PHE A 107 -9.37 -7.40 4.62
CA PHE A 107 -10.05 -8.69 4.65
C PHE A 107 -9.67 -9.42 5.93
N ALA A 108 -10.59 -9.47 6.90
CA ALA A 108 -10.35 -9.94 8.26
C ALA A 108 -9.92 -11.41 8.35
N ASP A 109 -10.37 -12.22 7.40
CA ASP A 109 -10.17 -13.67 7.36
C ASP A 109 -9.23 -14.12 6.22
N GLU A 110 -8.47 -13.19 5.62
CA GLU A 110 -7.51 -13.47 4.55
C GLU A 110 -6.06 -13.29 4.98
N GLY A 111 -5.20 -14.05 4.30
CA GLY A 111 -3.75 -13.91 4.34
C GLY A 111 -3.21 -13.16 3.12
N HIS A 112 -2.11 -13.70 2.57
CA HIS A 112 -1.46 -13.16 1.38
C HIS A 112 -2.08 -13.77 0.11
N GLY A 113 -2.94 -13.01 -0.60
CA GLY A 113 -3.48 -13.45 -1.89
C GLY A 113 -5.01 -13.39 -2.05
N PHE A 114 -5.79 -13.18 -0.99
CA PHE A 114 -7.28 -13.19 -1.03
C PHE A 114 -7.83 -14.43 -1.74
N LEU A 115 -7.65 -15.60 -1.11
CA LEU A 115 -7.94 -16.89 -1.73
C LEU A 115 -9.43 -17.26 -1.69
N LYS A 116 -10.16 -16.73 -0.70
CA LYS A 116 -11.59 -17.01 -0.56
C LYS A 116 -12.39 -16.32 -1.67
N LYS A 117 -13.23 -17.09 -2.35
CA LYS A 117 -14.01 -16.60 -3.49
C LYS A 117 -14.81 -15.32 -3.18
N PRO A 118 -15.58 -15.22 -2.08
CA PRO A 118 -16.32 -14.00 -1.78
C PRO A 118 -15.43 -12.77 -1.62
N ASN A 119 -14.29 -12.92 -0.96
CA ASN A 119 -13.33 -11.84 -0.76
C ASN A 119 -12.67 -11.43 -2.08
N ASN A 120 -12.37 -12.39 -2.94
CA ASN A 120 -11.79 -12.11 -4.25
C ASN A 120 -12.80 -11.42 -5.17
N ASP A 121 -14.07 -11.80 -5.11
CA ASP A 121 -15.14 -11.14 -5.86
C ASP A 121 -15.31 -9.68 -5.37
N LEU A 122 -15.41 -9.47 -4.05
CA LEU A 122 -15.49 -8.14 -3.45
C LEU A 122 -14.27 -7.27 -3.82
N ARG A 123 -13.07 -7.84 -3.78
CA ARG A 123 -11.85 -7.15 -4.23
C ARG A 123 -11.98 -6.60 -5.64
N ARG A 124 -12.46 -7.43 -6.58
CA ARG A 124 -12.64 -7.03 -7.98
C ARG A 124 -13.68 -5.92 -8.12
N GLU A 125 -14.77 -6.01 -7.38
CA GLU A 125 -15.81 -4.97 -7.37
C GLU A 125 -15.26 -3.64 -6.84
N VAL A 126 -14.58 -3.66 -5.71
CA VAL A 126 -13.95 -2.45 -5.13
C VAL A 126 -12.94 -1.82 -6.09
N GLU A 127 -12.07 -2.63 -6.69
CA GLU A 127 -11.13 -2.15 -7.72
C GLU A 127 -11.86 -1.49 -8.89
N THR A 128 -12.93 -2.13 -9.38
CA THR A 128 -13.72 -1.60 -10.51
C THR A 128 -14.38 -0.26 -10.15
N VAL A 129 -14.97 -0.17 -8.96
CA VAL A 129 -15.62 1.08 -8.50
C VAL A 129 -14.59 2.18 -8.31
N PHE A 130 -13.45 1.87 -7.71
CA PHE A 130 -12.36 2.83 -7.52
C PHE A 130 -11.84 3.36 -8.87
N LEU A 131 -11.56 2.48 -9.83
CA LEU A 131 -11.09 2.87 -11.15
C LEU A 131 -12.14 3.69 -11.92
N ARG A 132 -13.40 3.29 -11.88
CA ARG A 132 -14.48 4.08 -12.47
C ARG A 132 -14.52 5.49 -11.88
N LYS A 133 -14.37 5.63 -10.57
CA LYS A 133 -14.34 6.94 -9.92
C LYS A 133 -13.14 7.78 -10.37
N LEU A 134 -11.95 7.17 -10.54
CA LEU A 134 -10.76 7.86 -11.03
C LEU A 134 -10.93 8.40 -12.46
N PHE A 135 -11.58 7.64 -13.32
CA PHE A 135 -11.73 7.97 -14.74
C PHE A 135 -13.06 8.66 -15.09
N SER A 136 -13.99 8.80 -14.11
CA SER A 136 -15.20 9.57 -14.32
C SER A 136 -14.87 11.06 -14.32
N PRO A 137 -15.37 11.84 -15.30
CA PRO A 137 -15.23 13.29 -15.24
C PRO A 137 -15.89 13.82 -13.96
N PRO A 138 -15.36 14.92 -13.37
CA PRO A 138 -16.02 15.55 -12.25
C PRO A 138 -17.47 15.88 -12.66
N ARG A 139 -18.45 15.47 -11.84
CA ARG A 139 -19.84 15.91 -12.06
C ARG A 139 -19.85 17.42 -12.08
N ALA A 140 -20.36 18.01 -13.16
CA ALA A 140 -20.61 19.43 -13.20
C ALA A 140 -21.50 19.79 -12.00
N VAL A 141 -20.97 20.63 -11.10
CA VAL A 141 -21.73 21.23 -10.01
C VAL A 141 -22.55 22.32 -10.68
N GLY A 142 -23.82 22.06 -10.91
CA GLY A 142 -24.72 23.04 -11.45
C GLY A 142 -25.63 22.47 -12.54
N GLU A 143 -26.71 21.87 -12.08
CA GLU A 143 -28.04 21.97 -12.70
C GLU A 143 -29.04 21.37 -11.69
N SER A 144 -29.36 22.19 -10.68
CA SER A 144 -30.61 22.07 -9.95
C SER A 144 -31.67 22.79 -10.80
N GLY A 145 -32.40 22.02 -11.60
CA GLY A 145 -33.68 22.42 -12.14
C GLY A 145 -34.79 22.04 -11.18
#